data_25cea6865dff2bef9949a03dfa19c66c
#
_entry.id   25cea6865dff2bef9949a03dfa19c66c
#
_cell.length_a   1.000
_cell.length_b   1.000
_cell.length_c   1.000
_cell.angle_alpha   90.00
_cell.angle_beta   90.00
_cell.angle_gamma   90.00
#
_symmetry.space_group_name_H-M   'P 1'
#
loop_
_entity.id
_entity.type
_entity.pdbx_description
1 polymer ?
#
loop_
_entity_poly.entity_id
_entity_poly.type
_entity_poly.pdbx_seq_one_letter_code
_entity_poly.pdbx_strand_id
1 'polypeptide(L)'
;MTPRKGGALISLALLCVGLMVTAATSSARTAAVPSWCGPKKIKLGFTDGFGGNSWRLVTTASARAEAKLCPSVTSIDYADGQGNTQKAISDIQGMVAKGVNALVVFPDAGKAMLPALRSAYKAGVVTVPYRVTPGGKAGVDYNVFIDTPFAQAGENWGRWIRKVLPKGGNVLMLSGPKGNSQGVEENQGLHKILDPSGKYKFIGEQPFEVTNWDPALTQKVLSAAIAKYPKIDVIVSDFGPSLVGALPEFTKSGRKIPALATSDGNVLGCFWKKNVAKNPTFKLYTVSTQNDHARLAMDWAIALATGGKKPATTHFPSLVFEDSTTGKPNPVECKANLPGDIYLSAQLPAVAQAKLVR
;
A
#
# COMPACT_ATOMS: atom_id res chain seq x y z
N MET A 1 24.00 6.88 98.88
CA MET A 1 24.01 8.34 98.69
C MET A 1 23.43 8.68 97.36
N THR A 2 22.21 9.13 97.32
CA THR A 2 21.53 9.81 96.22
C THR A 2 22.26 11.10 95.85
N PRO A 3 22.09 11.80 94.78
CA PRO A 3 20.87 12.03 93.99
C PRO A 3 21.09 12.37 92.48
N ARG A 4 20.17 12.47 91.75
CA ARG A 4 19.29 13.56 91.28
C ARG A 4 18.91 13.42 89.77
N LYS A 5 17.63 13.53 89.54
CA LYS A 5 16.93 13.58 88.28
C LYS A 5 17.21 14.85 87.49
N GLY A 6 17.31 14.79 86.24
CA GLY A 6 17.25 15.91 85.31
C GLY A 6 16.42 15.49 84.08
N GLY A 7 15.18 15.98 84.02
CA GLY A 7 14.29 15.74 82.93
C GLY A 7 14.65 16.62 81.73
N ALA A 8 14.61 16.02 80.53
CA ALA A 8 14.69 16.74 79.24
C ALA A 8 13.35 16.66 78.54
N LEU A 9 12.72 17.82 78.41
CA LEU A 9 11.52 18.01 77.57
C LEU A 9 11.88 17.83 76.11
N ILE A 10 11.26 16.83 75.49
CA ILE A 10 11.35 16.64 74.03
C ILE A 10 10.17 17.40 73.43
N SER A 11 10.47 18.50 72.75
CA SER A 11 9.51 19.24 71.91
C SER A 11 9.29 18.50 70.60
N LEU A 12 8.08 18.02 70.39
CA LEU A 12 7.64 17.37 69.18
C LEU A 12 7.29 18.46 68.17
N ALA A 13 8.19 18.74 67.23
CA ALA A 13 7.87 19.58 66.05
C ALA A 13 7.15 18.78 65.02
N LEU A 14 5.85 18.99 64.82
CA LEU A 14 5.08 18.47 63.69
C LEU A 14 5.53 19.16 62.40
N LEU A 15 6.24 18.42 61.57
CA LEU A 15 6.54 18.80 60.16
C LEU A 15 5.36 18.43 59.29
N CYS A 16 4.50 19.40 58.97
CA CYS A 16 3.49 19.24 57.91
C CYS A 16 4.18 19.28 56.53
N VAL A 17 4.46 18.10 55.95
CA VAL A 17 4.88 17.99 54.55
C VAL A 17 3.63 18.11 53.68
N GLY A 18 3.39 19.31 53.17
CA GLY A 18 2.38 19.54 52.16
C GLY A 18 2.78 18.90 50.85
N LEU A 19 2.15 17.77 50.46
CA LEU A 19 2.24 17.23 49.10
C LEU A 19 1.56 18.21 48.13
N MET A 20 2.36 19.02 47.43
CA MET A 20 1.90 19.73 46.24
C MET A 20 1.76 18.71 45.10
N VAL A 21 0.53 18.25 44.88
CA VAL A 21 0.18 17.53 43.68
C VAL A 21 0.17 18.53 42.53
N THR A 22 1.27 18.62 41.78
CA THR A 22 1.31 19.33 40.51
C THR A 22 0.50 18.51 39.51
N ALA A 23 -0.74 18.91 39.28
CA ALA A 23 -1.52 18.41 38.16
C ALA A 23 -0.79 18.79 36.86
N ALA A 24 -0.06 17.83 36.29
CA ALA A 24 0.47 17.95 34.94
C ALA A 24 -0.71 17.99 33.98
N THR A 25 -1.14 19.20 33.62
CA THR A 25 -2.05 19.40 32.49
C THR A 25 -1.34 18.91 31.21
N SER A 26 -1.61 17.69 30.82
CA SER A 26 -1.22 17.21 29.48
C SER A 26 -2.00 18.03 28.45
N SER A 27 -1.40 19.12 27.99
CA SER A 27 -1.86 19.83 26.81
C SER A 27 -1.83 18.84 25.68
N ALA A 28 -2.98 18.31 25.28
CA ALA A 28 -3.14 17.59 24.04
C ALA A 28 -2.67 18.55 22.92
N ARG A 29 -1.46 18.31 22.38
CA ARG A 29 -1.00 19.04 21.20
C ARG A 29 -2.02 18.76 20.11
N THR A 30 -2.87 19.72 19.80
CA THR A 30 -3.66 19.72 18.59
C THR A 30 -2.66 19.56 17.44
N ALA A 31 -2.78 18.44 16.70
CA ALA A 31 -1.94 18.20 15.53
C ALA A 31 -2.06 19.43 14.61
N ALA A 32 -0.92 19.99 14.22
CA ALA A 32 -0.91 21.16 13.35
C ALA A 32 -1.64 20.82 12.04
N VAL A 33 -2.50 21.72 11.59
CA VAL A 33 -3.20 21.57 10.30
C VAL A 33 -2.15 21.48 9.19
N PRO A 34 -2.20 20.46 8.32
CA PRO A 34 -1.22 20.30 7.25
C PRO A 34 -1.20 21.48 6.29
N SER A 35 -0.04 21.82 5.75
CA SER A 35 0.12 22.95 4.84
C SER A 35 -0.69 22.83 3.53
N TRP A 36 -1.02 21.61 3.12
CA TRP A 36 -1.88 21.36 1.97
C TRP A 36 -3.37 21.61 2.26
N CYS A 37 -3.76 21.82 3.50
CA CYS A 37 -5.12 22.16 3.88
C CYS A 37 -5.29 23.69 3.88
N GLY A 38 -5.93 24.23 2.85
CA GLY A 38 -6.29 25.64 2.77
C GLY A 38 -7.61 25.96 3.48
N PRO A 39 -8.02 27.26 3.49
CA PRO A 39 -9.16 27.73 4.29
C PRO A 39 -10.53 27.47 3.66
N LYS A 40 -10.62 27.27 2.33
CA LYS A 40 -11.92 27.11 1.65
C LYS A 40 -12.55 25.78 1.98
N LYS A 41 -13.80 25.81 2.46
CA LYS A 41 -14.56 24.58 2.75
C LYS A 41 -14.93 23.84 1.48
N ILE A 42 -14.80 22.50 1.50
CA ILE A 42 -15.06 21.63 0.36
C ILE A 42 -15.82 20.35 0.75
N LYS A 43 -16.54 19.81 -0.23
CA LYS A 43 -17.03 18.43 -0.27
C LYS A 43 -16.10 17.62 -1.18
N LEU A 44 -15.63 16.49 -0.71
CA LEU A 44 -14.69 15.63 -1.43
C LEU A 44 -15.41 14.36 -1.91
N GLY A 45 -15.24 14.02 -3.18
CA GLY A 45 -15.62 12.72 -3.74
C GLY A 45 -14.40 11.79 -3.82
N PHE A 46 -14.59 10.54 -3.50
CA PHE A 46 -13.58 9.50 -3.62
C PHE A 46 -14.16 8.26 -4.28
N THR A 47 -13.63 7.84 -5.42
CA THR A 47 -14.11 6.67 -6.13
C THR A 47 -13.04 5.61 -6.24
N ASP A 48 -13.48 4.36 -6.09
CA ASP A 48 -12.71 3.16 -6.36
C ASP A 48 -13.47 2.32 -7.39
N GLY A 49 -12.77 1.73 -8.36
CA GLY A 49 -13.42 0.93 -9.39
C GLY A 49 -13.64 -0.53 -9.00
N PHE A 50 -12.91 -1.03 -8.00
CA PHE A 50 -12.92 -2.44 -7.61
C PHE A 50 -12.66 -2.60 -6.10
N GLY A 51 -13.57 -2.07 -5.27
CA GLY A 51 -13.47 -2.17 -3.82
C GLY A 51 -13.59 -3.62 -3.30
N GLY A 52 -13.34 -3.81 -2.01
CA GLY A 52 -13.66 -5.03 -1.29
C GLY A 52 -12.49 -5.96 -0.96
N ASN A 53 -11.37 -5.97 -1.69
CA ASN A 53 -10.21 -6.72 -1.23
C ASN A 53 -9.44 -5.95 -0.14
N SER A 54 -8.59 -6.65 0.61
CA SER A 54 -7.85 -6.07 1.74
C SER A 54 -7.01 -4.85 1.36
N TRP A 55 -6.37 -4.88 0.18
CA TRP A 55 -5.58 -3.77 -0.32
C TRP A 55 -6.44 -2.50 -0.51
N ARG A 56 -7.62 -2.66 -1.10
CA ARG A 56 -8.58 -1.55 -1.33
C ARG A 56 -9.12 -1.00 -0.02
N LEU A 57 -9.49 -1.89 0.91
CA LEU A 57 -9.97 -1.47 2.23
C LEU A 57 -8.92 -0.63 2.97
N VAL A 58 -7.66 -1.07 2.99
CA VAL A 58 -6.56 -0.34 3.62
C VAL A 58 -6.28 0.98 2.89
N THR A 59 -6.24 0.98 1.57
CA THR A 59 -6.02 2.19 0.74
C THR A 59 -7.11 3.23 0.97
N THR A 60 -8.38 2.80 0.94
CA THR A 60 -9.54 3.68 1.20
C THR A 60 -9.50 4.26 2.61
N ALA A 61 -9.20 3.45 3.61
CA ALA A 61 -9.09 3.91 4.99
C ALA A 61 -7.91 4.88 5.19
N SER A 62 -6.78 4.61 4.54
CA SER A 62 -5.59 5.47 4.55
C SER A 62 -5.92 6.85 3.95
N ALA A 63 -6.56 6.87 2.78
CA ALA A 63 -6.99 8.10 2.11
C ALA A 63 -7.99 8.92 2.95
N ARG A 64 -8.96 8.24 3.55
CA ARG A 64 -9.95 8.90 4.45
C ARG A 64 -9.31 9.45 5.72
N ALA A 65 -8.34 8.73 6.27
CA ALA A 65 -7.59 9.20 7.44
C ALA A 65 -6.80 10.47 7.11
N GLU A 66 -6.17 10.54 5.92
CA GLU A 66 -5.47 11.72 5.45
C GLU A 66 -6.42 12.91 5.28
N ALA A 67 -7.50 12.74 4.54
CA ALA A 67 -8.48 13.82 4.31
C ALA A 67 -9.06 14.41 5.60
N LYS A 68 -9.21 13.60 6.67
CA LYS A 68 -9.68 14.06 7.99
C LYS A 68 -8.70 14.99 8.71
N LEU A 69 -7.43 15.04 8.29
CA LEU A 69 -6.47 15.99 8.85
C LEU A 69 -6.76 17.43 8.42
N CYS A 70 -7.58 17.61 7.38
CA CYS A 70 -7.97 18.92 6.90
C CYS A 70 -9.38 19.32 7.39
N PRO A 71 -9.51 20.28 8.34
CA PRO A 71 -10.81 20.74 8.83
C PRO A 71 -11.66 21.44 7.76
N SER A 72 -11.08 21.74 6.60
CA SER A 72 -11.81 22.34 5.47
C SER A 72 -12.57 21.31 4.63
N VAL A 73 -12.28 20.01 4.78
CA VAL A 73 -13.06 18.93 4.20
C VAL A 73 -14.31 18.69 5.08
N THR A 74 -15.47 19.10 4.58
CA THR A 74 -16.74 19.02 5.32
C THR A 74 -17.45 17.67 5.18
N SER A 75 -17.24 16.98 4.05
CA SER A 75 -17.75 15.63 3.80
C SER A 75 -16.86 14.89 2.82
N ILE A 76 -16.91 13.55 2.90
CA ILE A 76 -16.25 12.64 1.96
C ILE A 76 -17.30 11.66 1.45
N ASP A 77 -17.72 11.82 0.21
CA ASP A 77 -18.60 10.87 -0.49
C ASP A 77 -17.71 9.78 -1.10
N TYR A 78 -18.04 8.52 -0.85
CA TYR A 78 -17.32 7.38 -1.41
C TYR A 78 -18.23 6.51 -2.25
N ALA A 79 -17.72 6.05 -3.39
CA ALA A 79 -18.38 5.05 -4.22
C ALA A 79 -17.38 3.99 -4.70
N ASP A 80 -17.88 2.75 -4.76
CA ASP A 80 -17.18 1.59 -5.27
C ASP A 80 -17.86 1.12 -6.56
N GLY A 81 -17.09 1.11 -7.66
CA GLY A 81 -17.54 0.65 -8.97
C GLY A 81 -17.81 -0.85 -9.05
N GLN A 82 -17.37 -1.65 -8.09
CA GLN A 82 -17.59 -3.10 -7.99
C GLN A 82 -17.13 -3.88 -9.24
N GLY A 83 -16.04 -3.44 -9.87
CA GLY A 83 -15.54 -4.03 -11.12
C GLY A 83 -16.37 -3.68 -12.36
N ASN A 84 -17.39 -2.84 -12.23
CA ASN A 84 -18.24 -2.41 -13.33
C ASN A 84 -17.86 -1.00 -13.79
N THR A 85 -17.30 -0.90 -15.00
CA THR A 85 -16.84 0.37 -15.59
C THR A 85 -17.98 1.38 -15.72
N GLN A 86 -19.17 0.96 -16.13
CA GLN A 86 -20.31 1.87 -16.31
C GLN A 86 -20.78 2.44 -14.97
N LYS A 87 -20.81 1.59 -13.93
CA LYS A 87 -21.11 2.04 -12.57
C LYS A 87 -20.07 3.05 -12.09
N ALA A 88 -18.77 2.79 -12.25
CA ALA A 88 -17.72 3.72 -11.85
C ALA A 88 -17.84 5.09 -12.56
N ILE A 89 -18.19 5.10 -13.84
CA ILE A 89 -18.50 6.32 -14.59
C ILE A 89 -19.72 7.04 -14.01
N SER A 90 -20.81 6.32 -13.73
CA SER A 90 -22.03 6.87 -13.15
C SER A 90 -21.79 7.43 -11.75
N ASP A 91 -20.93 6.79 -10.96
CA ASP A 91 -20.54 7.24 -9.62
C ASP A 91 -19.84 8.62 -9.69
N ILE A 92 -18.90 8.80 -10.62
CA ILE A 92 -18.24 10.10 -10.88
C ILE A 92 -19.28 11.16 -11.24
N GLN A 93 -20.15 10.87 -12.19
CA GLN A 93 -21.20 11.80 -12.65
C GLN A 93 -22.17 12.16 -11.50
N GLY A 94 -22.56 11.18 -10.70
CA GLY A 94 -23.41 11.37 -9.54
C GLY A 94 -22.79 12.26 -8.46
N MET A 95 -21.48 12.12 -8.21
CA MET A 95 -20.76 12.99 -7.27
C MET A 95 -20.67 14.44 -7.80
N VAL A 96 -20.40 14.62 -9.09
CA VAL A 96 -20.42 15.95 -9.72
C VAL A 96 -21.79 16.60 -9.58
N ALA A 97 -22.86 15.85 -9.85
CA ALA A 97 -24.25 16.33 -9.71
C ALA A 97 -24.61 16.71 -8.25
N LYS A 98 -24.03 16.01 -7.25
CA LYS A 98 -24.16 16.35 -5.82
C LYS A 98 -23.33 17.54 -5.37
N GLY A 99 -22.55 18.15 -6.27
CA GLY A 99 -21.79 19.35 -6.02
C GLY A 99 -20.52 19.12 -5.18
N VAL A 100 -19.80 18.01 -5.39
CA VAL A 100 -18.45 17.86 -4.83
C VAL A 100 -17.51 18.90 -5.45
N ASN A 101 -16.57 19.39 -4.67
CA ASN A 101 -15.60 20.39 -5.12
C ASN A 101 -14.33 19.74 -5.66
N ALA A 102 -14.02 18.51 -5.21
CA ALA A 102 -12.88 17.73 -5.65
C ALA A 102 -13.24 16.26 -5.73
N LEU A 103 -12.58 15.57 -6.68
CA LEU A 103 -12.68 14.13 -6.92
C LEU A 103 -11.29 13.50 -6.90
N VAL A 104 -11.10 12.49 -6.09
CA VAL A 104 -9.97 11.56 -6.15
C VAL A 104 -10.48 10.26 -6.76
N VAL A 105 -9.86 9.80 -7.84
CA VAL A 105 -10.39 8.71 -8.66
C VAL A 105 -9.33 7.65 -8.90
N PHE A 106 -9.65 6.40 -8.56
CA PHE A 106 -8.90 5.25 -9.04
C PHE A 106 -9.53 4.75 -10.35
N PRO A 107 -8.92 5.03 -11.50
CA PRO A 107 -9.53 4.70 -12.78
C PRO A 107 -9.19 3.28 -13.23
N ASP A 108 -9.73 2.26 -12.56
CA ASP A 108 -9.43 0.84 -12.84
C ASP A 108 -9.65 0.45 -14.32
N ALA A 109 -10.66 1.03 -14.97
CA ALA A 109 -10.94 0.80 -16.38
C ALA A 109 -10.07 1.65 -17.34
N GLY A 110 -9.04 2.35 -16.80
CA GLY A 110 -8.08 3.10 -17.60
C GLY A 110 -8.75 4.13 -18.54
N LYS A 111 -8.44 4.05 -19.82
CA LYS A 111 -8.90 5.02 -20.85
C LYS A 111 -10.42 5.13 -20.96
N ALA A 112 -11.18 4.09 -20.61
CA ALA A 112 -12.64 4.12 -20.65
C ALA A 112 -13.23 5.16 -19.66
N MET A 113 -12.51 5.51 -18.61
CA MET A 113 -12.95 6.48 -17.61
C MET A 113 -12.60 7.94 -17.97
N LEU A 114 -11.72 8.15 -18.97
CA LEU A 114 -11.25 9.49 -19.34
C LEU A 114 -12.36 10.47 -19.70
N PRO A 115 -13.44 10.11 -20.44
CA PRO A 115 -14.53 11.03 -20.73
C PRO A 115 -15.24 11.55 -19.47
N ALA A 116 -15.45 10.71 -18.46
CA ALA A 116 -16.07 11.11 -17.19
C ALA A 116 -15.17 12.06 -16.39
N LEU A 117 -13.86 11.78 -16.33
CA LEU A 117 -12.87 12.65 -15.69
C LEU A 117 -12.82 14.02 -16.37
N ARG A 118 -12.75 14.05 -17.71
CA ARG A 118 -12.77 15.28 -18.50
C ARG A 118 -14.05 16.09 -18.28
N SER A 119 -15.19 15.44 -18.19
CA SER A 119 -16.48 16.09 -17.92
C SER A 119 -16.48 16.74 -16.53
N ALA A 120 -16.03 16.02 -15.50
CA ALA A 120 -15.90 16.57 -14.15
C ALA A 120 -14.94 17.78 -14.10
N TYR A 121 -13.77 17.65 -14.75
CA TYR A 121 -12.80 18.74 -14.85
C TYR A 121 -13.38 19.98 -15.53
N LYS A 122 -14.08 19.84 -16.67
CA LYS A 122 -14.74 20.92 -17.39
C LYS A 122 -15.89 21.56 -16.59
N ALA A 123 -16.52 20.79 -15.72
CA ALA A 123 -17.53 21.32 -14.78
C ALA A 123 -16.92 22.10 -13.59
N GLY A 124 -15.58 22.28 -13.56
CA GLY A 124 -14.87 23.02 -12.52
C GLY A 124 -14.58 22.22 -11.25
N VAL A 125 -14.82 20.90 -11.25
CA VAL A 125 -14.47 20.03 -10.15
C VAL A 125 -12.97 19.68 -10.22
N VAL A 126 -12.25 19.91 -9.13
CA VAL A 126 -10.84 19.45 -9.03
C VAL A 126 -10.82 17.94 -9.19
N THR A 127 -10.13 17.44 -10.21
CA THR A 127 -10.13 16.03 -10.57
C THR A 127 -8.71 15.48 -10.53
N VAL A 128 -8.48 14.47 -9.66
CA VAL A 128 -7.17 13.89 -9.39
C VAL A 128 -7.26 12.36 -9.54
N PRO A 129 -7.04 11.82 -10.76
CA PRO A 129 -6.83 10.39 -10.93
C PRO A 129 -5.48 9.97 -10.35
N TYR A 130 -5.41 8.71 -9.87
CA TYR A 130 -4.18 8.19 -9.28
C TYR A 130 -3.92 6.72 -9.64
N ARG A 131 -2.67 6.29 -9.56
CA ARG A 131 -2.12 4.95 -9.74
C ARG A 131 -2.25 4.41 -11.17
N VAL A 132 -3.44 4.09 -11.65
CA VAL A 132 -3.67 3.62 -13.02
C VAL A 132 -3.92 4.81 -13.92
N THR A 133 -3.21 4.86 -15.05
CA THR A 133 -3.38 5.97 -15.99
C THR A 133 -4.71 5.89 -16.75
N PRO A 134 -5.54 6.93 -16.71
CA PRO A 134 -6.70 7.03 -17.58
C PRO A 134 -6.35 7.47 -19.01
N GLY A 135 -5.06 7.72 -19.30
CA GLY A 135 -4.67 8.47 -20.49
C GLY A 135 -5.01 9.95 -20.37
N GLY A 136 -4.99 10.66 -21.48
CA GLY A 136 -5.28 12.11 -21.48
C GLY A 136 -4.11 12.97 -20.98
N LYS A 137 -4.39 14.23 -20.64
CA LYS A 137 -3.37 15.21 -20.29
C LYS A 137 -3.80 16.05 -19.08
N ALA A 138 -2.91 16.18 -18.10
CA ALA A 138 -3.09 17.08 -16.97
C ALA A 138 -3.25 18.54 -17.44
N GLY A 139 -4.16 19.29 -16.81
CA GLY A 139 -4.53 20.63 -17.19
C GLY A 139 -5.51 20.72 -18.38
N VAL A 140 -5.89 19.59 -18.98
CA VAL A 140 -6.83 19.50 -20.10
C VAL A 140 -7.99 18.54 -19.79
N ASP A 141 -7.69 17.39 -19.23
CA ASP A 141 -8.64 16.32 -18.98
C ASP A 141 -8.91 16.07 -17.49
N TYR A 142 -7.97 16.47 -16.65
CA TYR A 142 -8.00 16.46 -15.19
C TYR A 142 -6.94 17.46 -14.68
N ASN A 143 -6.94 17.75 -13.37
CA ASN A 143 -5.98 18.72 -12.82
C ASN A 143 -4.56 18.17 -12.74
N VAL A 144 -4.41 16.97 -12.16
CA VAL A 144 -3.12 16.31 -11.94
C VAL A 144 -3.32 14.81 -11.89
N PHE A 145 -2.35 14.05 -12.36
CA PHE A 145 -2.29 12.59 -12.19
C PHE A 145 -1.22 12.24 -11.16
N ILE A 146 -1.58 11.44 -10.17
CA ILE A 146 -0.63 10.92 -9.19
C ILE A 146 -0.19 9.55 -9.68
N ASP A 147 1.03 9.49 -10.19
CA ASP A 147 1.54 8.28 -10.79
C ASP A 147 2.33 7.42 -9.82
N THR A 148 2.42 6.16 -10.18
CA THR A 148 3.26 5.17 -9.55
C THR A 148 4.16 4.62 -10.64
N PRO A 149 5.50 4.71 -10.50
CA PRO A 149 6.42 4.24 -11.52
C PRO A 149 6.51 2.70 -11.46
N PHE A 150 5.52 2.00 -12.02
CA PHE A 150 5.46 0.54 -11.98
C PHE A 150 6.66 -0.13 -12.64
N ALA A 151 7.19 0.43 -13.73
CA ALA A 151 8.41 -0.06 -14.34
C ALA A 151 9.58 -0.09 -13.33
N GLN A 152 9.64 0.88 -12.40
CA GLN A 152 10.67 0.90 -11.35
C GLN A 152 10.55 -0.31 -10.39
N ALA A 153 9.33 -0.74 -10.06
CA ALA A 153 9.13 -1.96 -9.27
C ALA A 153 9.70 -3.17 -10.00
N GLY A 154 9.37 -3.34 -11.28
CA GLY A 154 9.93 -4.40 -12.13
C GLY A 154 11.45 -4.34 -12.22
N GLU A 155 12.04 -3.15 -12.38
CA GLU A 155 13.48 -2.98 -12.39
C GLU A 155 14.12 -3.36 -11.03
N ASN A 156 13.48 -3.01 -9.91
CA ASN A 156 13.96 -3.37 -8.58
C ASN A 156 13.95 -4.89 -8.39
N TRP A 157 12.85 -5.55 -8.77
CA TRP A 157 12.76 -7.02 -8.78
C TRP A 157 13.84 -7.64 -9.69
N GLY A 158 14.00 -7.12 -10.90
CA GLY A 158 15.01 -7.61 -11.83
C GLY A 158 16.44 -7.50 -11.30
N ARG A 159 16.80 -6.37 -10.70
CA ARG A 159 18.13 -6.18 -10.07
C ARG A 159 18.35 -7.18 -8.93
N TRP A 160 17.34 -7.40 -8.08
CA TRP A 160 17.43 -8.37 -7.01
C TRP A 160 17.50 -9.81 -7.53
N ILE A 161 16.71 -10.16 -8.55
CA ILE A 161 16.76 -11.48 -9.19
C ILE A 161 18.16 -11.77 -9.73
N ARG A 162 18.81 -10.82 -10.40
CA ARG A 162 20.21 -10.97 -10.85
C ARG A 162 21.18 -11.26 -9.70
N LYS A 163 20.94 -10.66 -8.53
CA LYS A 163 21.77 -10.88 -7.33
C LYS A 163 21.58 -12.29 -6.78
N VAL A 164 20.36 -12.80 -6.70
CA VAL A 164 20.07 -14.11 -6.08
C VAL A 164 20.17 -15.28 -7.04
N LEU A 165 20.04 -15.04 -8.34
CA LEU A 165 20.16 -16.02 -9.42
C LEU A 165 21.22 -15.58 -10.46
N PRO A 166 22.51 -15.43 -10.09
CA PRO A 166 23.54 -14.86 -10.98
C PRO A 166 23.83 -15.74 -12.21
N LYS A 167 23.46 -17.02 -12.16
CA LYS A 167 23.59 -17.96 -13.28
C LYS A 167 22.38 -17.97 -14.20
N GLY A 168 21.33 -17.17 -13.89
CA GLY A 168 20.05 -17.16 -14.59
C GLY A 168 19.05 -18.14 -14.04
N GLY A 169 17.89 -18.24 -14.68
CA GLY A 169 16.81 -19.15 -14.27
C GLY A 169 15.47 -18.85 -14.93
N ASN A 170 14.47 -19.65 -14.57
CA ASN A 170 13.10 -19.50 -15.05
C ASN A 170 12.33 -18.52 -14.15
N VAL A 171 11.77 -17.49 -14.76
CA VAL A 171 10.99 -16.43 -14.13
C VAL A 171 9.52 -16.64 -14.47
N LEU A 172 8.66 -16.79 -13.46
CA LEU A 172 7.21 -16.84 -13.59
C LEU A 172 6.64 -15.55 -13.01
N MET A 173 5.89 -14.78 -13.83
CA MET A 173 5.23 -13.56 -13.35
C MET A 173 3.71 -13.77 -13.29
N LEU A 174 3.09 -13.32 -12.20
CA LEU A 174 1.65 -13.26 -12.00
C LEU A 174 1.24 -11.82 -11.71
N SER A 175 0.13 -11.37 -12.30
CA SER A 175 -0.40 -10.03 -12.07
C SER A 175 -1.94 -9.99 -12.21
N GLY A 176 -2.49 -8.78 -12.22
CA GLY A 176 -3.92 -8.51 -12.25
C GLY A 176 -4.65 -8.88 -13.53
N PRO A 177 -5.66 -8.07 -13.95
CA PRO A 177 -6.40 -8.28 -15.18
C PRO A 177 -5.52 -8.16 -16.42
N LYS A 178 -5.90 -8.90 -17.48
CA LYS A 178 -5.22 -8.84 -18.77
C LYS A 178 -5.16 -7.40 -19.30
N GLY A 179 -3.96 -6.97 -19.69
CA GLY A 179 -3.73 -5.63 -20.23
C GLY A 179 -3.73 -4.49 -19.18
N ASN A 180 -3.80 -4.81 -17.90
CA ASN A 180 -3.61 -3.82 -16.84
C ASN A 180 -2.23 -3.17 -16.95
N SER A 181 -2.17 -1.83 -16.88
CA SER A 181 -0.92 -1.08 -17.08
C SER A 181 0.12 -1.38 -16.01
N GLN A 182 -0.29 -1.64 -14.77
CA GLN A 182 0.64 -1.97 -13.69
C GLN A 182 1.47 -3.21 -14.04
N GLY A 183 0.83 -4.36 -14.28
CA GLY A 183 1.54 -5.60 -14.60
C GLY A 183 2.33 -5.51 -15.91
N VAL A 184 1.82 -4.78 -16.92
CA VAL A 184 2.55 -4.56 -18.18
C VAL A 184 3.83 -3.76 -17.96
N GLU A 185 3.77 -2.65 -17.23
CA GLU A 185 4.94 -1.81 -16.96
C GLU A 185 5.95 -2.50 -16.03
N GLU A 186 5.48 -3.23 -15.02
CA GLU A 186 6.32 -4.05 -14.15
C GLU A 186 7.07 -5.13 -14.94
N ASN A 187 6.38 -5.81 -15.86
CA ASN A 187 6.98 -6.79 -16.77
C ASN A 187 8.03 -6.12 -17.66
N GLN A 188 7.75 -4.95 -18.24
CA GLN A 188 8.72 -4.19 -19.02
C GLN A 188 9.96 -3.84 -18.21
N GLY A 189 9.77 -3.43 -16.94
CA GLY A 189 10.88 -3.17 -16.02
C GLY A 189 11.74 -4.40 -15.75
N LEU A 190 11.12 -5.58 -15.59
CA LEU A 190 11.82 -6.86 -15.45
C LEU A 190 12.65 -7.18 -16.69
N HIS A 191 12.04 -7.13 -17.87
CA HIS A 191 12.71 -7.40 -19.14
C HIS A 191 13.90 -6.46 -19.37
N LYS A 192 13.73 -5.17 -19.11
CA LYS A 192 14.82 -4.17 -19.21
C LYS A 192 16.07 -4.58 -18.42
N ILE A 193 15.91 -5.23 -17.28
CA ILE A 193 17.03 -5.63 -16.41
C ILE A 193 17.52 -7.04 -16.72
N LEU A 194 16.65 -7.97 -17.07
CA LEU A 194 17.00 -9.39 -17.17
C LEU A 194 17.45 -9.81 -18.57
N ASP A 195 16.79 -9.29 -19.63
CA ASP A 195 17.03 -9.67 -21.02
C ASP A 195 18.48 -9.44 -21.50
N PRO A 196 19.16 -8.32 -21.16
CA PRO A 196 20.49 -8.07 -21.67
C PRO A 196 21.51 -9.16 -21.36
N SER A 197 21.24 -10.01 -20.37
CA SER A 197 22.12 -11.11 -20.00
C SER A 197 21.88 -12.40 -20.79
N GLY A 198 20.72 -12.58 -21.41
CA GLY A 198 20.30 -13.80 -22.06
C GLY A 198 20.15 -15.05 -21.15
N LYS A 199 20.25 -14.86 -19.81
CA LYS A 199 20.32 -15.97 -18.84
C LYS A 199 18.96 -16.32 -18.23
N TYR A 200 17.96 -15.45 -18.38
CA TYR A 200 16.66 -15.61 -17.75
C TYR A 200 15.61 -15.97 -18.80
N LYS A 201 14.78 -16.96 -18.47
CA LYS A 201 13.70 -17.41 -19.33
C LYS A 201 12.37 -17.09 -18.66
N PHE A 202 11.58 -16.24 -19.27
CA PHE A 202 10.21 -16.02 -18.83
C PHE A 202 9.36 -17.21 -19.23
N ILE A 203 8.64 -17.79 -18.29
CA ILE A 203 7.75 -18.94 -18.45
C ILE A 203 6.33 -18.54 -18.06
N GLY A 204 5.34 -19.26 -18.57
CA GLY A 204 3.94 -18.92 -18.39
C GLY A 204 3.41 -18.03 -19.53
N GLU A 205 2.20 -17.52 -19.34
CA GLU A 205 1.61 -16.52 -20.22
C GLU A 205 2.41 -15.21 -20.16
N GLN A 206 2.46 -14.52 -21.31
CA GLN A 206 3.14 -13.24 -21.39
C GLN A 206 2.13 -12.11 -21.63
N PRO A 207 2.32 -10.93 -21.03
CA PRO A 207 3.44 -10.53 -20.16
C PRO A 207 3.41 -11.15 -18.75
N PHE A 208 2.30 -11.73 -18.32
CA PHE A 208 2.13 -12.38 -17.01
C PHE A 208 0.94 -13.33 -17.02
N GLU A 209 0.93 -14.27 -16.08
CA GLU A 209 -0.25 -15.06 -15.75
C GLU A 209 -1.32 -14.18 -15.10
N VAL A 210 -2.54 -14.22 -15.64
CA VAL A 210 -3.66 -13.37 -15.19
C VAL A 210 -4.29 -13.94 -13.93
N THR A 211 -4.34 -13.13 -12.87
CA THR A 211 -4.94 -13.51 -11.56
C THR A 211 -6.08 -12.61 -11.12
N ASN A 212 -6.31 -11.49 -11.84
CA ASN A 212 -7.30 -10.46 -11.45
C ASN A 212 -7.12 -9.94 -10.01
N TRP A 213 -5.94 -10.12 -9.40
CA TRP A 213 -5.67 -9.88 -7.98
C TRP A 213 -6.65 -10.63 -7.05
N ASP A 214 -7.26 -11.69 -7.53
CA ASP A 214 -8.13 -12.56 -6.76
C ASP A 214 -7.29 -13.68 -6.11
N PRO A 215 -7.36 -13.87 -4.77
CA PRO A 215 -6.55 -14.87 -4.07
C PRO A 215 -6.84 -16.32 -4.51
N ALA A 216 -8.12 -16.65 -4.77
CA ALA A 216 -8.49 -18.01 -5.16
C ALA A 216 -8.03 -18.30 -6.61
N LEU A 217 -8.18 -17.34 -7.52
CA LEU A 217 -7.67 -17.47 -8.88
C LEU A 217 -6.13 -17.52 -8.88
N THR A 218 -5.45 -16.70 -8.07
CA THR A 218 -3.98 -16.75 -7.92
C THR A 218 -3.52 -18.13 -7.48
N GLN A 219 -4.18 -18.71 -6.47
CA GLN A 219 -3.87 -20.06 -6.00
C GLN A 219 -4.05 -21.08 -7.13
N LYS A 220 -5.15 -21.04 -7.85
CA LYS A 220 -5.44 -21.95 -8.97
C LYS A 220 -4.37 -21.84 -10.08
N VAL A 221 -4.07 -20.62 -10.52
CA VAL A 221 -3.09 -20.34 -11.57
C VAL A 221 -1.70 -20.79 -11.17
N LEU A 222 -1.27 -20.44 -9.96
CA LEU A 222 0.06 -20.82 -9.48
C LEU A 222 0.17 -22.36 -9.28
N SER A 223 -0.85 -23.01 -8.75
CA SER A 223 -0.86 -24.47 -8.62
C SER A 223 -0.77 -25.15 -9.99
N ALA A 224 -1.47 -24.66 -11.00
CA ALA A 224 -1.38 -25.16 -12.37
C ALA A 224 0.03 -24.94 -12.96
N ALA A 225 0.62 -23.78 -12.74
CA ALA A 225 1.98 -23.48 -13.17
C ALA A 225 3.02 -24.38 -12.48
N ILE A 226 2.87 -24.66 -11.19
CA ILE A 226 3.73 -25.61 -10.46
C ILE A 226 3.66 -27.01 -11.06
N ALA A 227 2.47 -27.47 -11.43
CA ALA A 227 2.28 -28.76 -12.07
C ALA A 227 2.88 -28.79 -13.49
N LYS A 228 2.72 -27.72 -14.25
CA LYS A 228 3.15 -27.62 -15.65
C LYS A 228 4.67 -27.45 -15.82
N TYR A 229 5.29 -26.64 -14.97
CA TYR A 229 6.70 -26.28 -15.09
C TYR A 229 7.55 -27.01 -14.05
N PRO A 230 8.41 -27.96 -14.46
CA PRO A 230 9.22 -28.72 -13.51
C PRO A 230 10.24 -27.87 -12.75
N LYS A 231 10.61 -26.72 -13.34
CA LYS A 231 11.56 -25.79 -12.74
C LYS A 231 11.05 -24.36 -12.80
N ILE A 232 10.84 -23.76 -11.64
CA ILE A 232 10.55 -22.33 -11.42
C ILE A 232 11.62 -21.84 -10.45
N ASP A 233 12.47 -20.90 -10.87
CA ASP A 233 13.58 -20.39 -10.03
C ASP A 233 13.19 -19.16 -9.24
N VAL A 234 12.30 -18.35 -9.80
CA VAL A 234 11.72 -17.19 -9.13
C VAL A 234 10.27 -16.96 -9.55
N ILE A 235 9.45 -16.56 -8.59
CA ILE A 235 8.08 -16.06 -8.84
C ILE A 235 8.09 -14.57 -8.59
N VAL A 236 7.49 -13.81 -9.52
CA VAL A 236 7.26 -12.38 -9.42
C VAL A 236 5.76 -12.14 -9.34
N SER A 237 5.31 -11.28 -8.43
CA SER A 237 3.90 -10.90 -8.34
C SER A 237 3.73 -9.53 -7.72
N ASP A 238 2.86 -8.74 -8.30
CA ASP A 238 2.43 -7.45 -7.74
C ASP A 238 1.42 -7.59 -6.58
N PHE A 239 0.98 -8.82 -6.28
CA PHE A 239 0.11 -9.13 -5.16
C PHE A 239 0.62 -10.34 -4.35
N GLY A 240 1.72 -10.12 -3.61
CA GLY A 240 2.43 -11.16 -2.85
C GLY A 240 1.59 -11.98 -1.87
N PRO A 241 0.70 -11.38 -1.06
CA PRO A 241 -0.14 -12.13 -0.13
C PRO A 241 -0.92 -13.28 -0.76
N SER A 242 -1.41 -13.11 -1.99
CA SER A 242 -2.22 -14.12 -2.68
C SER A 242 -1.44 -15.39 -3.08
N LEU A 243 -0.11 -15.33 -3.11
CA LEU A 243 0.73 -16.48 -3.46
C LEU A 243 0.75 -17.56 -2.37
N VAL A 244 0.57 -17.16 -1.10
CA VAL A 244 0.83 -17.99 0.07
C VAL A 244 -0.01 -19.28 0.06
N GLY A 245 -1.24 -19.24 -0.45
CA GLY A 245 -2.11 -20.39 -0.56
C GLY A 245 -1.57 -21.53 -1.44
N ALA A 246 -0.80 -21.20 -2.48
CA ALA A 246 -0.25 -22.19 -3.41
C ALA A 246 1.20 -22.58 -3.14
N LEU A 247 1.98 -21.79 -2.38
CA LEU A 247 3.39 -22.09 -2.11
C LEU A 247 3.65 -23.48 -1.48
N PRO A 248 2.76 -24.04 -0.61
CA PRO A 248 2.94 -25.38 -0.07
C PRO A 248 2.97 -26.48 -1.14
N GLU A 249 2.42 -26.27 -2.34
CA GLU A 249 2.42 -27.27 -3.42
C GLU A 249 3.85 -27.62 -3.87
N PHE A 250 4.80 -26.69 -3.77
CA PHE A 250 6.21 -26.99 -4.03
C PHE A 250 6.72 -28.09 -3.09
N THR A 251 6.49 -27.95 -1.79
CA THR A 251 6.97 -28.91 -0.80
C THR A 251 6.22 -30.24 -0.86
N LYS A 252 4.91 -30.20 -1.15
CA LYS A 252 4.11 -31.42 -1.37
C LYS A 252 4.61 -32.23 -2.58
N SER A 253 5.08 -31.56 -3.61
CA SER A 253 5.69 -32.20 -4.80
C SER A 253 7.18 -32.52 -4.64
N GLY A 254 7.74 -32.45 -3.43
CA GLY A 254 9.16 -32.72 -3.16
C GLY A 254 10.10 -31.60 -3.62
N ARG A 255 9.58 -30.45 -4.04
CA ARG A 255 10.36 -29.33 -4.56
C ARG A 255 10.60 -28.28 -3.47
N LYS A 256 11.65 -27.50 -3.63
CA LYS A 256 11.91 -26.33 -2.77
C LYS A 256 11.10 -25.15 -3.25
N ILE A 257 10.64 -24.34 -2.32
CA ILE A 257 10.00 -23.05 -2.63
C ILE A 257 11.05 -22.14 -3.29
N PRO A 258 10.75 -21.55 -4.45
CA PRO A 258 11.68 -20.68 -5.16
C PRO A 258 11.85 -19.31 -4.48
N ALA A 259 12.71 -18.47 -5.04
CA ALA A 259 12.79 -17.08 -4.65
C ALA A 259 11.49 -16.33 -5.02
N LEU A 260 11.09 -15.35 -4.21
CA LEU A 260 9.93 -14.48 -4.45
C LEU A 260 10.36 -13.03 -4.54
N ALA A 261 9.96 -12.34 -5.59
CA ALA A 261 10.08 -10.90 -5.76
C ALA A 261 8.68 -10.31 -5.95
N THR A 262 8.17 -9.56 -4.97
CA THR A 262 6.73 -9.25 -4.92
C THR A 262 6.43 -7.96 -4.14
N SER A 263 5.15 -7.62 -3.98
CA SER A 263 4.67 -6.63 -3.01
C SER A 263 4.59 -7.24 -1.61
N ASP A 264 4.62 -6.40 -0.57
CA ASP A 264 4.57 -6.87 0.81
C ASP A 264 3.18 -7.33 1.28
N GLY A 265 3.18 -8.02 2.41
CA GLY A 265 1.99 -8.41 3.14
C GLY A 265 2.33 -9.29 4.34
N ASN A 266 1.65 -9.08 5.46
CA ASN A 266 1.97 -9.75 6.72
C ASN A 266 1.97 -11.27 6.61
N VAL A 267 1.00 -11.86 5.89
CA VAL A 267 0.92 -13.31 5.69
C VAL A 267 2.15 -13.86 4.98
N LEU A 268 2.71 -13.10 4.03
CA LEU A 268 3.86 -13.52 3.25
C LEU A 268 5.14 -13.54 4.10
N GLY A 269 5.38 -12.47 4.87
CA GLY A 269 6.52 -12.40 5.78
C GLY A 269 6.44 -13.48 6.87
N CYS A 270 5.25 -13.73 7.43
CA CYS A 270 5.03 -14.80 8.40
C CYS A 270 5.25 -16.19 7.78
N PHE A 271 4.76 -16.42 6.58
CA PHE A 271 4.99 -17.66 5.84
C PHE A 271 6.48 -17.88 5.56
N TRP A 272 7.18 -16.83 5.15
CA TRP A 272 8.62 -16.91 4.91
C TRP A 272 9.38 -17.31 6.19
N LYS A 273 9.15 -16.61 7.32
CA LYS A 273 9.80 -16.93 8.61
C LYS A 273 9.58 -18.35 9.05
N LYS A 274 8.38 -18.90 8.83
CA LYS A 274 8.05 -20.28 9.19
C LYS A 274 8.78 -21.32 8.33
N ASN A 275 9.08 -21.01 7.08
CA ASN A 275 9.50 -22.00 6.09
C ASN A 275 10.97 -21.87 5.65
N VAL A 276 11.62 -20.72 5.82
CA VAL A 276 12.96 -20.44 5.27
C VAL A 276 14.04 -21.42 5.74
N ALA A 277 14.01 -21.85 7.00
CA ALA A 277 15.02 -22.76 7.55
C ALA A 277 15.06 -24.12 6.81
N LYS A 278 13.92 -24.58 6.31
CA LYS A 278 13.79 -25.85 5.55
C LYS A 278 13.89 -25.64 4.04
N ASN A 279 13.90 -24.40 3.58
CA ASN A 279 13.87 -24.01 2.16
C ASN A 279 14.94 -22.95 1.85
N PRO A 280 16.22 -23.29 1.70
CA PRO A 280 17.31 -22.31 1.53
C PRO A 280 17.22 -21.50 0.22
N THR A 281 16.44 -21.98 -0.76
CA THR A 281 16.14 -21.24 -2.00
C THR A 281 15.02 -20.21 -1.82
N PHE A 282 14.25 -20.32 -0.74
CA PHE A 282 13.15 -19.41 -0.44
C PHE A 282 13.70 -18.07 0.07
N LYS A 283 14.12 -17.24 -0.85
CA LYS A 283 14.50 -15.85 -0.60
C LYS A 283 13.32 -14.95 -0.91
N LEU A 284 13.16 -13.89 -0.13
CA LEU A 284 12.04 -12.95 -0.25
C LEU A 284 12.58 -11.54 -0.44
N TYR A 285 12.01 -10.86 -1.41
CA TYR A 285 12.18 -9.44 -1.65
C TYR A 285 10.82 -8.81 -1.91
N THR A 286 10.48 -7.77 -1.18
CA THR A 286 9.24 -7.06 -1.38
C THR A 286 9.46 -5.57 -1.62
N VAL A 287 8.62 -5.01 -2.47
CA VAL A 287 8.41 -3.57 -2.55
C VAL A 287 7.13 -3.22 -1.78
N SER A 288 7.05 -1.98 -1.30
CA SER A 288 5.83 -1.47 -0.67
C SER A 288 4.63 -1.65 -1.61
N THR A 289 3.50 -2.09 -1.07
CA THR A 289 2.21 -2.16 -1.79
C THR A 289 1.64 -0.81 -2.17
N GLN A 290 2.24 0.27 -1.65
CA GLN A 290 1.91 1.66 -2.01
C GLN A 290 0.45 2.05 -1.70
N ASN A 291 -0.15 1.52 -0.64
CA ASN A 291 -1.48 1.94 -0.17
C ASN A 291 -1.58 3.46 0.03
N ASP A 292 -0.47 4.09 0.43
CA ASP A 292 -0.43 5.50 0.82
C ASP A 292 -0.37 6.48 -0.37
N HIS A 293 -0.26 6.00 -1.61
CA HIS A 293 -0.33 6.91 -2.74
C HIS A 293 -1.71 7.57 -2.90
N ALA A 294 -2.77 6.94 -2.38
CA ALA A 294 -4.08 7.56 -2.27
C ALA A 294 -4.08 8.77 -1.31
N ARG A 295 -3.20 8.78 -0.29
CA ARG A 295 -3.00 9.96 0.59
C ARG A 295 -2.43 11.12 -0.20
N LEU A 296 -1.39 10.89 -1.01
CA LEU A 296 -0.82 11.93 -1.87
C LEU A 296 -1.86 12.49 -2.86
N ALA A 297 -2.74 11.64 -3.38
CA ALA A 297 -3.84 12.09 -4.23
C ALA A 297 -4.86 12.96 -3.47
N MET A 298 -5.15 12.60 -2.20
CA MET A 298 -5.99 13.43 -1.32
C MET A 298 -5.35 14.79 -1.05
N ASP A 299 -4.05 14.81 -0.71
CA ASP A 299 -3.33 16.06 -0.46
C ASP A 299 -3.40 17.00 -1.65
N TRP A 300 -3.18 16.49 -2.87
CA TRP A 300 -3.28 17.27 -4.09
C TRP A 300 -4.70 17.77 -4.34
N ALA A 301 -5.71 16.92 -4.21
CA ALA A 301 -7.09 17.28 -4.44
C ALA A 301 -7.56 18.36 -3.44
N ILE A 302 -7.22 18.18 -2.17
CA ILE A 302 -7.57 19.11 -1.11
C ILE A 302 -6.81 20.43 -1.29
N ALA A 303 -5.50 20.39 -1.56
CA ALA A 303 -4.71 21.60 -1.78
C ALA A 303 -5.27 22.48 -2.91
N LEU A 304 -5.58 21.85 -4.04
CA LEU A 304 -6.15 22.56 -5.20
C LEU A 304 -7.54 23.13 -4.90
N ALA A 305 -8.40 22.38 -4.20
CA ALA A 305 -9.78 22.80 -3.96
C ALA A 305 -9.92 23.81 -2.81
N THR A 306 -9.06 23.72 -1.77
CA THR A 306 -9.10 24.59 -0.59
C THR A 306 -8.21 25.81 -0.69
N GLY A 307 -7.28 25.86 -1.67
CA GLY A 307 -6.26 26.91 -1.78
C GLY A 307 -5.06 26.67 -0.85
N GLY A 308 -4.78 25.44 -0.47
CA GLY A 308 -3.62 25.05 0.32
C GLY A 308 -2.32 24.96 -0.51
N LYS A 309 -1.20 24.66 0.17
CA LYS A 309 0.09 24.47 -0.50
C LYS A 309 0.09 23.13 -1.24
N LYS A 310 0.37 23.14 -2.53
CA LYS A 310 0.47 21.93 -3.34
C LYS A 310 1.63 21.05 -2.84
N PRO A 311 1.47 19.72 -2.80
CA PRO A 311 2.58 18.79 -2.57
C PRO A 311 3.72 19.01 -3.58
N ALA A 312 4.94 18.65 -3.19
CA ALA A 312 6.13 18.85 -4.03
C ALA A 312 6.27 17.86 -5.18
N THR A 313 5.56 16.73 -5.12
CA THR A 313 5.67 15.64 -6.09
C THR A 313 4.30 15.11 -6.50
N THR A 314 4.21 14.60 -7.70
CA THR A 314 3.08 13.79 -8.20
C THR A 314 3.44 12.31 -8.31
N HIS A 315 4.69 11.95 -7.98
CA HIS A 315 5.18 10.58 -8.04
C HIS A 315 5.14 9.92 -6.67
N PHE A 316 4.58 8.72 -6.59
CA PHE A 316 4.65 7.88 -5.40
C PHE A 316 5.62 6.72 -5.64
N PRO A 317 6.81 6.73 -5.00
CA PRO A 317 7.89 5.81 -5.36
C PRO A 317 7.59 4.37 -4.99
N SER A 318 8.15 3.43 -5.76
CA SER A 318 8.19 2.01 -5.40
C SER A 318 9.41 1.74 -4.52
N LEU A 319 9.20 1.77 -3.20
CA LEU A 319 10.27 1.59 -2.22
C LEU A 319 10.45 0.11 -1.88
N VAL A 320 11.70 -0.30 -1.69
CA VAL A 320 12.04 -1.62 -1.12
C VAL A 320 11.54 -1.66 0.32
N PHE A 321 10.79 -2.70 0.66
CA PHE A 321 10.30 -2.91 2.02
C PHE A 321 11.08 -4.03 2.72
N GLU A 322 11.19 -5.20 2.11
CA GLU A 322 11.90 -6.35 2.68
C GLU A 322 12.94 -6.91 1.71
N ASP A 323 14.09 -7.29 2.21
CA ASP A 323 15.11 -8.06 1.48
C ASP A 323 15.76 -9.09 2.40
N SER A 324 15.36 -10.34 2.29
CA SER A 324 15.88 -11.44 3.09
C SER A 324 17.37 -11.72 2.89
N THR A 325 18.00 -11.12 1.87
CA THR A 325 19.41 -11.32 1.55
C THR A 325 20.33 -10.28 2.19
N THR A 326 19.78 -9.17 2.66
CA THR A 326 20.52 -8.10 3.33
C THR A 326 20.28 -8.05 4.84
N GLY A 327 19.14 -8.57 5.30
CA GLY A 327 18.71 -8.50 6.68
C GLY A 327 18.37 -7.06 7.10
N LYS A 328 19.35 -6.27 7.47
CA LYS A 328 19.22 -4.83 7.70
C LYS A 328 19.67 -4.07 6.44
N PRO A 329 19.05 -2.95 6.05
CA PRO A 329 17.99 -2.24 6.77
C PRO A 329 16.56 -2.78 6.54
N ASN A 330 16.35 -3.76 5.65
CA ASN A 330 15.03 -4.23 5.21
C ASN A 330 14.75 -5.68 5.67
N PRO A 331 14.61 -5.95 7.00
CA PRO A 331 14.35 -7.28 7.50
C PRO A 331 12.96 -7.76 7.08
N VAL A 332 12.79 -9.07 6.87
CA VAL A 332 11.45 -9.64 6.67
C VAL A 332 10.65 -9.51 7.97
N GLU A 333 9.48 -8.91 7.89
CA GLU A 333 8.61 -8.66 9.02
C GLU A 333 7.48 -9.69 9.12
N CYS A 334 7.01 -9.92 10.34
CA CYS A 334 5.82 -10.74 10.63
C CYS A 334 5.22 -10.29 11.96
N LYS A 335 3.96 -9.95 11.94
CA LYS A 335 3.13 -9.66 13.12
C LYS A 335 2.17 -10.84 13.32
N ALA A 336 2.67 -11.91 13.94
CA ALA A 336 1.95 -13.19 14.04
C ALA A 336 0.59 -13.13 14.77
N ASN A 337 0.38 -12.10 15.58
CA ASN A 337 -0.87 -11.85 16.33
C ASN A 337 -1.86 -10.95 15.57
N LEU A 338 -1.55 -10.56 14.34
CA LEU A 338 -2.40 -9.74 13.48
C LEU A 338 -2.84 -10.50 12.24
N PRO A 339 -3.96 -10.12 11.59
CA PRO A 339 -4.41 -10.73 10.35
C PRO A 339 -3.33 -10.77 9.27
N GLY A 340 -3.40 -11.78 8.42
CA GLY A 340 -2.48 -11.94 7.30
C GLY A 340 -2.61 -10.84 6.23
N ASP A 341 -3.82 -10.37 6.04
CA ASP A 341 -4.21 -9.44 4.95
C ASP A 341 -4.00 -7.97 5.29
N ILE A 342 -2.96 -7.67 6.08
CA ILE A 342 -2.51 -6.31 6.35
C ILE A 342 -1.14 -6.06 5.70
N TYR A 343 -0.84 -4.80 5.47
CA TYR A 343 0.35 -4.33 4.75
C TYR A 343 1.24 -3.52 5.70
N LEU A 344 2.40 -4.10 6.05
CA LEU A 344 3.28 -3.49 7.06
C LEU A 344 4.06 -2.30 6.51
N SER A 345 4.13 -2.15 5.18
CA SER A 345 4.69 -0.97 4.51
C SER A 345 3.76 0.25 4.51
N ALA A 346 2.46 0.07 4.80
CA ALA A 346 1.50 1.15 4.82
C ALA A 346 1.62 2.00 6.09
N GLN A 347 1.38 3.32 5.96
CA GLN A 347 1.41 4.26 7.10
C GLN A 347 0.20 4.08 8.03
N LEU A 348 -0.93 3.57 7.52
CA LEU A 348 -2.07 3.24 8.37
C LEU A 348 -1.63 2.18 9.39
N PRO A 349 -1.73 2.44 10.71
CA PRO A 349 -1.24 1.51 11.72
C PRO A 349 -1.81 0.10 11.55
N ALA A 350 -0.98 -0.93 11.69
CA ALA A 350 -1.35 -2.33 11.49
C ALA A 350 -2.57 -2.76 12.31
N VAL A 351 -2.73 -2.25 13.55
CA VAL A 351 -3.91 -2.50 14.39
C VAL A 351 -5.18 -1.85 13.80
N ALA A 352 -5.04 -0.71 13.14
CA ALA A 352 -6.18 -0.08 12.45
C ALA A 352 -6.55 -0.86 11.20
N GLN A 353 -5.57 -1.32 10.41
CA GLN A 353 -5.79 -2.20 9.27
C GLN A 353 -6.50 -3.49 9.68
N ALA A 354 -6.08 -4.12 10.79
CA ALA A 354 -6.65 -5.36 11.30
C ALA A 354 -8.15 -5.28 11.61
N LYS A 355 -8.69 -4.08 11.84
CA LYS A 355 -10.14 -3.87 12.04
C LYS A 355 -10.93 -3.83 10.72
N LEU A 356 -10.25 -3.62 9.60
CA LEU A 356 -10.86 -3.49 8.27
C LEU A 356 -10.97 -4.84 7.54
N VAL A 357 -10.04 -5.75 7.82
CA VAL A 357 -9.84 -7.01 7.08
C VAL A 357 -10.30 -8.25 7.86
N ARG A 358 -11.23 -8.07 8.78
CA ARG A 358 -11.83 -9.15 9.60
C ARG A 358 -12.95 -9.87 8.87
#